data_82b2b1d6762accaf94c937168fd06415
#
_entry.id   82b2b1d6762accaf94c937168fd06415
#
_cell.length_a   1.000
_cell.length_b   1.000
_cell.length_c   1.000
_cell.angle_alpha   90.00
_cell.angle_beta   90.00
_cell.angle_gamma   90.00
#
_symmetry.space_group_name_H-M   'P 1'
#
loop_
_entity.id
_entity.type
_entity.pdbx_description
1 polymer ?
#
loop_
_entity_poly.entity_id
_entity_poly.type
_entity_poly.pdbx_seq_one_letter_code
_entity_poly.pdbx_strand_id
1 'polypeptide(L)'
;MTIVNIESAPAVESAGSSNPRDYTDIHIRWSLKDGEPHVDCVGSLVFPVVKPGERPRPQRPAKVIYQLLDELAGSCFAVATATKDFLIHHAETNVFFRGRFDDRAVDGTWYRLRVISAKPPRLENLGFPMPTIYVEQLMDPAFARGGLIAVMGQAGSGKTNTASAIVVSRLHRYGGMAFGIEDPPELPLNGWHGEGYCTQASVAGEDGKDWVESMRGALRSQPVGTDLMMYLGELRDASSAQMALRAATNGFLVICTTFASDIISGLEAMLNLAGREHADTLAHTLRVAVYQTLLPAEGRLLVDTLTSDGPTSRVGVILRSGDLRRLEDEIRYQKHQVAAEFARMQAARARAA
;
A
#
# COMPACT_ATOMS: atom_id res chain seq x y z
N MET A 1 -44.65 -16.23 3.61
CA MET A 1 -43.35 -15.73 3.09
C MET A 1 -43.35 -15.95 1.59
N THR A 2 -43.66 -14.94 0.82
CA THR A 2 -43.85 -15.02 -0.64
C THR A 2 -42.48 -14.91 -1.31
N ILE A 3 -42.06 -15.97 -1.96
CA ILE A 3 -40.82 -15.97 -2.76
C ILE A 3 -41.12 -15.21 -4.04
N VAL A 4 -40.56 -14.03 -4.19
CA VAL A 4 -40.61 -13.27 -5.44
C VAL A 4 -39.59 -13.89 -6.39
N ASN A 5 -40.08 -14.52 -7.46
CA ASN A 5 -39.21 -14.95 -8.57
C ASN A 5 -38.61 -13.72 -9.25
N ILE A 6 -37.31 -13.53 -9.12
CA ILE A 6 -36.59 -12.55 -9.91
C ILE A 6 -36.38 -13.15 -11.29
N GLU A 7 -37.09 -12.64 -12.28
CA GLU A 7 -36.85 -12.96 -13.69
C GLU A 7 -35.39 -12.70 -14.07
N SER A 8 -34.79 -13.66 -14.75
CA SER A 8 -33.43 -13.60 -15.25
C SER A 8 -33.27 -12.46 -16.25
N ALA A 9 -32.46 -11.47 -15.92
CA ALA A 9 -32.00 -10.49 -16.90
C ALA A 9 -31.27 -11.20 -18.06
N PRO A 10 -31.43 -10.73 -19.31
CA PRO A 10 -30.82 -11.34 -20.46
C PRO A 10 -29.27 -11.33 -20.33
N ALA A 11 -28.66 -12.49 -20.57
CA ALA A 11 -27.23 -12.67 -20.56
C ALA A 11 -26.60 -11.85 -21.68
N VAL A 12 -25.90 -10.77 -21.33
CA VAL A 12 -24.93 -10.16 -22.25
C VAL A 12 -23.71 -11.09 -22.22
N GLU A 13 -23.53 -11.88 -23.27
CA GLU A 13 -22.26 -12.61 -23.50
C GLU A 13 -21.18 -11.55 -23.76
N SER A 14 -20.50 -11.10 -22.73
CA SER A 14 -19.25 -10.38 -22.90
C SER A 14 -18.18 -11.39 -23.33
N ALA A 15 -17.40 -11.07 -24.37
CA ALA A 15 -16.22 -11.84 -24.75
C ALA A 15 -15.23 -11.76 -23.57
N GLY A 16 -15.31 -12.72 -22.66
CA GLY A 16 -14.46 -12.78 -21.48
C GLY A 16 -13.03 -13.15 -21.88
N SER A 17 -12.07 -12.57 -21.21
CA SER A 17 -10.66 -12.93 -21.33
C SER A 17 -10.28 -13.98 -20.29
N SER A 18 -9.44 -14.94 -20.67
CA SER A 18 -8.81 -15.86 -19.71
C SER A 18 -7.64 -15.24 -18.95
N ASN A 19 -7.22 -14.02 -19.31
CA ASN A 19 -6.14 -13.32 -18.63
C ASN A 19 -6.69 -12.61 -17.37
N PRO A 20 -6.24 -13.00 -16.16
CA PRO A 20 -6.71 -12.36 -14.93
C PRO A 20 -6.40 -10.86 -14.84
N ARG A 21 -5.44 -10.35 -15.61
CA ARG A 21 -5.12 -8.91 -15.63
C ARG A 21 -6.21 -8.04 -16.28
N ASP A 22 -7.15 -8.67 -16.98
CA ASP A 22 -8.29 -7.96 -17.58
C ASP A 22 -9.42 -7.71 -16.58
N TYR A 23 -9.22 -8.12 -15.32
CA TYR A 23 -10.16 -7.94 -14.23
C TYR A 23 -9.53 -7.15 -13.07
N THR A 24 -10.34 -6.37 -12.38
CA THR A 24 -9.95 -5.72 -11.11
C THR A 24 -10.18 -6.65 -9.94
N ASP A 25 -11.31 -7.38 -9.98
CA ASP A 25 -11.70 -8.32 -8.93
C ASP A 25 -12.36 -9.57 -9.56
N ILE A 26 -12.14 -10.72 -8.91
CA ILE A 26 -12.75 -12.02 -9.26
C ILE A 26 -13.33 -12.58 -7.97
N HIS A 27 -14.65 -12.77 -7.94
CA HIS A 27 -15.34 -13.35 -6.79
C HIS A 27 -15.81 -14.76 -7.14
N ILE A 28 -15.26 -15.77 -6.49
CA ILE A 28 -15.54 -17.18 -6.77
C ILE A 28 -16.51 -17.71 -5.72
N ARG A 29 -17.70 -18.12 -6.15
CA ARG A 29 -18.65 -18.86 -5.32
C ARG A 29 -18.33 -20.35 -5.39
N TRP A 30 -18.28 -21.01 -4.24
CA TRP A 30 -17.89 -22.41 -4.17
C TRP A 30 -18.57 -23.15 -3.02
N SER A 31 -18.50 -24.47 -3.05
CA SER A 31 -18.96 -25.36 -1.98
C SER A 31 -18.02 -26.55 -1.85
N LEU A 32 -18.06 -27.26 -0.75
CA LEU A 32 -17.38 -28.55 -0.61
C LEU A 32 -18.21 -29.66 -1.23
N LYS A 33 -17.60 -30.46 -2.09
CA LYS A 33 -18.15 -31.68 -2.62
C LYS A 33 -17.08 -32.78 -2.52
N ASP A 34 -17.39 -33.83 -1.81
CA ASP A 34 -16.47 -34.96 -1.56
C ASP A 34 -15.09 -34.52 -0.94
N GLY A 35 -15.09 -33.42 -0.17
CA GLY A 35 -13.89 -32.87 0.48
C GLY A 35 -13.06 -31.92 -0.39
N GLU A 36 -13.45 -31.73 -1.66
CA GLU A 36 -12.78 -30.83 -2.61
C GLU A 36 -13.61 -29.57 -2.88
N PRO A 37 -12.96 -28.43 -3.18
CA PRO A 37 -13.66 -27.21 -3.58
C PRO A 37 -14.33 -27.40 -4.94
N HIS A 38 -15.64 -27.24 -5.00
CA HIS A 38 -16.43 -27.25 -6.21
C HIS A 38 -16.92 -25.84 -6.54
N VAL A 39 -16.44 -25.29 -7.66
CA VAL A 39 -16.74 -23.92 -8.07
C VAL A 39 -18.10 -23.81 -8.73
N ASP A 40 -18.93 -22.88 -8.27
CA ASP A 40 -20.13 -22.43 -8.98
C ASP A 40 -19.74 -21.32 -9.98
N CYS A 41 -19.28 -21.73 -11.14
CA CYS A 41 -18.85 -20.78 -12.17
C CYS A 41 -19.96 -19.81 -12.59
N VAL A 42 -21.22 -20.26 -12.64
CA VAL A 42 -22.36 -19.42 -13.06
C VAL A 42 -22.74 -18.41 -11.99
N GLY A 43 -22.60 -18.80 -10.71
CA GLY A 43 -22.89 -17.93 -9.57
C GLY A 43 -21.71 -17.03 -9.19
N SER A 44 -20.53 -17.25 -9.73
CA SER A 44 -19.35 -16.40 -9.53
C SER A 44 -19.48 -15.07 -10.25
N LEU A 45 -18.62 -14.09 -9.89
CA LEU A 45 -18.64 -12.74 -10.44
C LEU A 45 -17.26 -12.31 -10.86
N VAL A 46 -17.16 -11.58 -11.97
CA VAL A 46 -15.94 -10.92 -12.43
C VAL A 46 -16.19 -9.43 -12.62
N PHE A 47 -15.17 -8.62 -12.38
CA PHE A 47 -15.21 -7.17 -12.53
C PHE A 47 -14.15 -6.77 -13.56
N PRO A 48 -14.51 -6.60 -14.83
CA PRO A 48 -13.56 -6.24 -15.88
C PRO A 48 -12.89 -4.89 -15.60
N VAL A 49 -11.64 -4.76 -16.04
CA VAL A 49 -10.96 -3.46 -16.09
C VAL A 49 -11.71 -2.54 -17.07
N VAL A 50 -12.01 -1.34 -16.64
CA VAL A 50 -12.71 -0.32 -17.43
C VAL A 50 -11.81 0.89 -17.69
N LYS A 51 -12.22 1.76 -18.58
CA LYS A 51 -11.47 2.99 -18.89
C LYS A 51 -11.42 3.93 -17.67
N PRO A 52 -10.39 4.78 -17.57
CA PRO A 52 -10.31 5.80 -16.53
C PRO A 52 -11.59 6.64 -16.47
N GLY A 53 -12.16 6.77 -15.28
CA GLY A 53 -13.42 7.48 -15.03
C GLY A 53 -14.68 6.61 -15.06
N GLU A 54 -14.62 5.39 -15.56
CA GLU A 54 -15.70 4.42 -15.49
C GLU A 54 -15.60 3.60 -14.21
N ARG A 55 -16.72 3.01 -13.78
CA ARG A 55 -16.76 2.11 -12.61
C ARG A 55 -16.93 0.66 -13.06
N PRO A 56 -16.08 -0.28 -12.63
CA PRO A 56 -16.29 -1.70 -12.88
C PRO A 56 -17.67 -2.15 -12.37
N ARG A 57 -18.35 -2.98 -13.16
CA ARG A 57 -19.62 -3.58 -12.78
C ARG A 57 -19.47 -5.09 -12.71
N PRO A 58 -20.16 -5.76 -11.77
CA PRO A 58 -20.15 -7.20 -11.70
C PRO A 58 -20.76 -7.81 -12.96
N GLN A 59 -20.08 -8.82 -13.51
CA GLN A 59 -20.52 -9.60 -14.67
C GLN A 59 -20.46 -11.08 -14.35
N ARG A 60 -21.25 -11.89 -15.04
CA ARG A 60 -21.12 -13.34 -15.00
C ARG A 60 -19.84 -13.76 -15.76
N PRO A 61 -19.05 -14.70 -15.24
CA PRO A 61 -17.89 -15.21 -15.95
C PRO A 61 -18.29 -15.86 -17.29
N ALA A 62 -17.54 -15.56 -18.34
CA ALA A 62 -17.64 -16.29 -19.59
C ALA A 62 -17.01 -17.69 -19.45
N LYS A 63 -17.43 -18.67 -20.24
CA LYS A 63 -16.91 -20.06 -20.17
C LYS A 63 -15.39 -20.15 -20.28
N VAL A 64 -14.77 -19.23 -21.02
CA VAL A 64 -13.31 -19.18 -21.22
C VAL A 64 -12.52 -18.99 -19.92
N ILE A 65 -13.13 -18.40 -18.86
CA ILE A 65 -12.47 -18.18 -17.56
C ILE A 65 -12.74 -19.30 -16.55
N TYR A 66 -13.59 -20.28 -16.84
CA TYR A 66 -14.00 -21.31 -15.86
C TYR A 66 -12.80 -22.11 -15.33
N GLN A 67 -11.87 -22.50 -16.20
CA GLN A 67 -10.65 -23.19 -15.78
C GLN A 67 -9.84 -22.32 -14.80
N LEU A 68 -9.66 -21.03 -15.08
CA LEU A 68 -8.98 -20.10 -14.16
C LEU A 68 -9.68 -20.01 -12.81
N LEU A 69 -11.04 -20.01 -12.77
CA LEU A 69 -11.78 -19.99 -11.51
C LEU A 69 -11.51 -21.24 -10.67
N ASP A 70 -11.44 -22.43 -11.31
CA ASP A 70 -11.14 -23.69 -10.62
C ASP A 70 -9.71 -23.70 -10.08
N GLU A 71 -8.72 -23.26 -10.85
CA GLU A 71 -7.31 -23.16 -10.44
C GLU A 71 -7.12 -22.19 -9.27
N LEU A 72 -7.77 -21.01 -9.34
CA LEU A 72 -7.74 -20.02 -8.28
C LEU A 72 -8.43 -20.53 -7.00
N ALA A 73 -9.57 -21.21 -7.14
CA ALA A 73 -10.28 -21.78 -5.99
C ALA A 73 -9.44 -22.85 -5.28
N GLY A 74 -8.77 -23.72 -6.02
CA GLY A 74 -7.83 -24.70 -5.47
C GLY A 74 -6.69 -24.06 -4.71
N SER A 75 -6.11 -22.99 -5.27
CA SER A 75 -5.05 -22.20 -4.60
C SER A 75 -5.56 -21.52 -3.33
N CYS A 76 -6.78 -20.94 -3.37
CA CYS A 76 -7.40 -20.32 -2.21
C CYS A 76 -7.72 -21.34 -1.11
N PHE A 77 -8.23 -22.52 -1.47
CA PHE A 77 -8.59 -23.57 -0.52
C PHE A 77 -7.38 -24.03 0.29
N ALA A 78 -6.22 -24.14 -0.34
CA ALA A 78 -4.98 -24.55 0.32
C ALA A 78 -4.51 -23.53 1.40
N VAL A 79 -4.81 -22.23 1.21
CA VAL A 79 -4.34 -21.14 2.09
C VAL A 79 -5.41 -20.70 3.09
N ALA A 80 -6.67 -20.67 2.69
CA ALA A 80 -7.79 -20.13 3.49
C ALA A 80 -8.12 -20.97 4.75
N THR A 81 -7.55 -22.14 4.90
CA THR A 81 -7.65 -22.95 6.13
C THR A 81 -6.89 -22.33 7.31
N ALA A 82 -5.88 -21.49 7.03
CA ALA A 82 -5.04 -20.88 8.03
C ALA A 82 -5.45 -19.42 8.36
N THR A 83 -6.02 -18.70 7.39
CA THR A 83 -6.38 -17.28 7.55
C THR A 83 -7.50 -16.88 6.60
N LYS A 84 -8.35 -15.93 7.03
CA LYS A 84 -9.45 -15.41 6.18
C LYS A 84 -8.96 -14.41 5.13
N ASP A 85 -7.91 -13.66 5.41
CA ASP A 85 -7.27 -12.74 4.48
C ASP A 85 -5.92 -13.32 4.06
N PHE A 86 -5.66 -13.40 2.75
CA PHE A 86 -4.49 -14.11 2.21
C PHE A 86 -4.00 -13.50 0.90
N LEU A 87 -2.79 -13.88 0.52
CA LEU A 87 -2.20 -13.60 -0.78
C LEU A 87 -2.00 -14.91 -1.53
N ILE A 88 -2.40 -14.97 -2.81
CA ILE A 88 -2.05 -16.07 -3.69
C ILE A 88 -1.32 -15.56 -4.93
N HIS A 89 -0.47 -16.43 -5.48
CA HIS A 89 0.25 -16.20 -6.72
C HIS A 89 -0.16 -17.25 -7.76
N HIS A 90 -0.73 -16.80 -8.85
CA HIS A 90 -1.05 -17.65 -9.99
C HIS A 90 0.17 -17.72 -10.91
N ALA A 91 0.90 -18.83 -10.85
CA ALA A 91 2.22 -18.98 -11.47
C ALA A 91 2.20 -18.84 -13.00
N GLU A 92 1.18 -19.43 -13.66
CA GLU A 92 1.10 -19.41 -15.13
C GLU A 92 0.99 -18.01 -15.71
N THR A 93 0.19 -17.13 -15.10
CA THR A 93 0.01 -15.76 -15.57
C THR A 93 0.90 -14.76 -14.85
N ASN A 94 1.64 -15.22 -13.83
CA ASN A 94 2.44 -14.39 -12.94
C ASN A 94 1.63 -13.19 -12.38
N VAL A 95 0.44 -13.50 -11.84
CA VAL A 95 -0.47 -12.55 -11.24
C VAL A 95 -0.64 -12.86 -9.76
N PHE A 96 -0.58 -11.82 -8.93
CA PHE A 96 -0.88 -11.92 -7.51
C PHE A 96 -2.32 -11.49 -7.25
N PHE A 97 -2.95 -12.11 -6.26
CA PHE A 97 -4.29 -11.77 -5.81
C PHE A 97 -4.30 -11.62 -4.29
N ARG A 98 -4.84 -10.49 -3.83
CA ARG A 98 -5.27 -10.35 -2.46
C ARG A 98 -6.63 -11.01 -2.32
N GLY A 99 -6.73 -12.02 -1.48
CA GLY A 99 -7.92 -12.83 -1.28
C GLY A 99 -8.52 -12.65 0.10
N ARG A 100 -9.84 -12.76 0.17
CA ARG A 100 -10.59 -12.91 1.41
C ARG A 100 -11.55 -14.09 1.29
N PHE A 101 -11.51 -14.94 2.31
CA PHE A 101 -12.48 -16.01 2.50
C PHE A 101 -13.71 -15.47 3.24
N ASP A 102 -14.88 -15.61 2.64
CA ASP A 102 -16.17 -15.17 3.21
C ASP A 102 -17.12 -16.38 3.30
N ASP A 103 -17.29 -16.87 4.53
CA ASP A 103 -18.15 -17.99 4.89
C ASP A 103 -19.49 -17.56 5.49
N ARG A 104 -19.74 -16.23 5.56
CA ARG A 104 -20.93 -15.64 6.19
C ARG A 104 -21.93 -15.04 5.21
N ALA A 105 -21.62 -15.10 3.91
CA ALA A 105 -22.55 -14.58 2.91
C ALA A 105 -23.82 -15.45 2.87
N VAL A 106 -24.99 -14.81 2.74
CA VAL A 106 -26.31 -15.48 2.77
C VAL A 106 -26.50 -16.45 1.60
N ASP A 107 -25.82 -16.18 0.49
CA ASP A 107 -25.92 -16.91 -0.78
C ASP A 107 -24.85 -17.97 -0.99
N GLY A 108 -24.00 -18.22 0.02
CA GLY A 108 -22.98 -19.27 -0.03
C GLY A 108 -21.61 -18.82 0.42
N THR A 109 -20.62 -19.64 0.14
CA THR A 109 -19.22 -19.40 0.50
C THR A 109 -18.48 -18.79 -0.68
N TRP A 110 -17.64 -17.80 -0.39
CA TRP A 110 -16.94 -17.02 -1.41
C TRP A 110 -15.45 -16.89 -1.15
N TYR A 111 -14.66 -16.94 -2.22
CA TYR A 111 -13.34 -16.32 -2.28
C TYR A 111 -13.45 -15.01 -3.04
N ARG A 112 -13.16 -13.89 -2.38
CA ARG A 112 -13.16 -12.56 -2.99
C ARG A 112 -11.74 -12.16 -3.30
N LEU A 113 -11.37 -12.17 -4.57
CA LEU A 113 -10.02 -11.95 -5.05
C LEU A 113 -9.93 -10.59 -5.72
N ARG A 114 -8.97 -9.78 -5.30
CA ARG A 114 -8.55 -8.56 -5.99
C ARG A 114 -7.26 -8.82 -6.74
N VAL A 115 -7.26 -8.51 -8.02
CA VAL A 115 -6.07 -8.59 -8.87
C VAL A 115 -5.06 -7.52 -8.44
N ILE A 116 -3.83 -7.92 -8.20
CA ILE A 116 -2.74 -7.02 -7.82
C ILE A 116 -1.88 -6.74 -9.06
N SER A 117 -1.47 -5.49 -9.25
CA SER A 117 -0.53 -5.11 -10.31
C SER A 117 0.73 -5.98 -10.24
N ALA A 118 1.17 -6.49 -11.38
CA ALA A 118 2.32 -7.39 -11.45
C ALA A 118 3.66 -6.72 -11.09
N LYS A 119 3.71 -5.40 -11.09
CA LYS A 119 4.92 -4.63 -10.74
C LYS A 119 4.56 -3.40 -9.92
N PRO A 120 5.19 -3.20 -8.75
CA PRO A 120 5.04 -1.96 -8.02
C PRO A 120 5.62 -0.81 -8.85
N PRO A 121 4.98 0.38 -8.83
CA PRO A 121 5.48 1.52 -9.58
C PRO A 121 6.79 2.04 -8.96
N ARG A 122 7.58 2.79 -9.75
CA ARG A 122 8.59 3.72 -9.25
C ARG A 122 8.00 5.12 -9.17
N LEU A 123 8.62 6.01 -8.40
CA LEU A 123 8.16 7.40 -8.24
C LEU A 123 8.04 8.13 -9.58
N GLU A 124 8.93 7.81 -10.54
CA GLU A 124 8.91 8.40 -11.87
C GLU A 124 7.77 7.85 -12.76
N ASN A 125 7.21 6.70 -12.39
CA ASN A 125 6.21 5.96 -13.18
C ASN A 125 4.88 5.78 -12.42
N LEU A 126 4.60 6.64 -11.46
CA LEU A 126 3.28 6.68 -10.84
C LEU A 126 2.23 7.00 -11.90
N GLY A 127 1.07 6.32 -11.84
CA GLY A 127 -0.02 6.55 -12.78
C GLY A 127 -0.51 8.02 -12.83
N PHE A 128 -0.28 8.75 -11.73
CA PHE A 128 -0.45 10.20 -11.65
C PHE A 128 0.89 10.81 -11.21
N PRO A 129 1.53 11.65 -12.05
CA PRO A 129 2.89 12.09 -11.82
C PRO A 129 3.01 12.95 -10.56
N MET A 130 4.02 12.65 -9.76
CA MET A 130 4.42 13.45 -8.62
C MET A 130 5.41 14.54 -9.09
N PRO A 131 5.27 15.81 -8.68
CA PRO A 131 6.25 16.84 -8.99
C PRO A 131 7.67 16.46 -8.55
N THR A 132 8.66 16.72 -9.41
CA THR A 132 10.07 16.29 -9.22
C THR A 132 10.65 16.72 -7.88
N ILE A 133 10.29 17.88 -7.38
CA ILE A 133 10.79 18.40 -6.11
C ILE A 133 10.38 17.50 -4.91
N TYR A 134 9.19 16.93 -4.92
CA TYR A 134 8.77 15.97 -3.90
C TYR A 134 9.46 14.62 -4.06
N VAL A 135 9.72 14.21 -5.32
CA VAL A 135 10.51 13.02 -5.60
C VAL A 135 11.93 13.18 -5.03
N GLU A 136 12.57 14.35 -5.23
CA GLU A 136 13.89 14.63 -4.68
C GLU A 136 13.92 14.61 -3.15
N GLN A 137 12.90 15.19 -2.49
CA GLN A 137 12.76 15.10 -1.03
C GLN A 137 12.67 13.65 -0.53
N LEU A 138 11.89 12.80 -1.20
CA LEU A 138 11.71 11.39 -0.83
C LEU A 138 12.95 10.54 -1.15
N MET A 139 13.77 11.00 -2.08
CA MET A 139 14.99 10.32 -2.53
C MET A 139 16.26 10.91 -1.91
N ASP A 140 16.16 11.69 -0.83
CA ASP A 140 17.34 12.25 -0.16
C ASP A 140 18.28 11.11 0.31
N PRO A 141 19.57 11.13 -0.12
CA PRO A 141 20.53 10.10 0.29
C PRO A 141 20.84 10.13 1.79
N ALA A 142 20.63 11.26 2.49
CA ALA A 142 20.83 11.36 3.93
C ALA A 142 19.93 10.39 4.73
N PHE A 143 18.83 9.92 4.15
CA PHE A 143 17.93 8.95 4.78
C PHE A 143 18.50 7.53 4.85
N ALA A 144 19.64 7.24 4.25
CA ALA A 144 20.41 6.01 4.49
C ALA A 144 20.76 5.80 5.98
N ARG A 145 20.80 6.89 6.76
CA ARG A 145 21.04 6.85 8.22
C ARG A 145 19.79 6.44 9.03
N GLY A 146 18.71 6.10 8.36
CA GLY A 146 17.42 5.78 8.96
C GLY A 146 16.52 6.98 9.20
N GLY A 147 15.33 6.69 9.68
CA GLY A 147 14.27 7.65 9.96
C GLY A 147 12.92 7.16 9.49
N LEU A 148 11.93 8.06 9.42
CA LEU A 148 10.55 7.74 9.11
C LEU A 148 10.03 8.61 7.97
N ILE A 149 9.48 7.99 6.94
CA ILE A 149 8.64 8.60 5.92
C ILE A 149 7.22 8.10 6.13
N ALA A 150 6.29 8.99 6.43
CA ALA A 150 4.88 8.66 6.62
C ALA A 150 4.05 9.18 5.44
N VAL A 151 3.38 8.28 4.70
CA VAL A 151 2.50 8.62 3.59
C VAL A 151 1.05 8.58 4.07
N MET A 152 0.38 9.71 4.01
CA MET A 152 -0.91 9.98 4.61
C MET A 152 -1.95 10.34 3.56
N GLY A 153 -3.23 10.08 3.85
CA GLY A 153 -4.34 10.46 2.98
C GLY A 153 -5.57 9.61 3.22
N GLN A 154 -6.65 9.94 2.56
CA GLN A 154 -7.92 9.21 2.66
C GLN A 154 -7.85 7.85 1.94
N ALA A 155 -8.90 7.02 2.13
CA ALA A 155 -9.05 5.77 1.38
C ALA A 155 -9.07 6.07 -0.14
N GLY A 156 -8.35 5.25 -0.92
CA GLY A 156 -8.26 5.42 -2.37
C GLY A 156 -7.37 6.57 -2.85
N SER A 157 -6.65 7.28 -1.96
CA SER A 157 -5.73 8.36 -2.35
C SER A 157 -4.41 7.87 -2.96
N GLY A 158 -4.17 6.55 -3.06
CA GLY A 158 -2.97 5.98 -3.66
C GLY A 158 -1.77 5.89 -2.72
N LYS A 159 -1.97 5.95 -1.39
CA LYS A 159 -0.90 5.85 -0.37
C LYS A 159 0.02 4.65 -0.58
N THR A 160 -0.57 3.48 -0.74
CA THR A 160 0.16 2.22 -0.96
C THR A 160 1.04 2.30 -2.21
N ASN A 161 0.52 2.84 -3.32
CA ASN A 161 1.30 3.02 -4.54
C ASN A 161 2.49 3.96 -4.32
N THR A 162 2.28 5.09 -3.64
CA THR A 162 3.35 6.05 -3.36
C THR A 162 4.39 5.48 -2.40
N ALA A 163 3.96 4.85 -1.30
CA ALA A 163 4.86 4.26 -0.31
C ALA A 163 5.69 3.11 -0.93
N SER A 164 5.06 2.23 -1.70
CA SER A 164 5.74 1.16 -2.44
C SER A 164 6.71 1.73 -3.49
N ALA A 165 6.31 2.80 -4.18
CA ALA A 165 7.16 3.47 -5.17
C ALA A 165 8.41 4.09 -4.53
N ILE A 166 8.32 4.61 -3.31
CA ILE A 166 9.48 5.10 -2.53
C ILE A 166 10.44 3.94 -2.30
N VAL A 167 9.95 2.79 -1.80
CA VAL A 167 10.78 1.60 -1.54
C VAL A 167 11.49 1.16 -2.82
N VAL A 168 10.75 0.94 -3.90
CA VAL A 168 11.29 0.44 -5.18
C VAL A 168 12.27 1.42 -5.79
N SER A 169 11.97 2.73 -5.78
CA SER A 169 12.86 3.75 -6.33
C SER A 169 14.16 3.86 -5.54
N ARG A 170 14.10 3.75 -4.20
CA ARG A 170 15.29 3.79 -3.36
C ARG A 170 16.15 2.54 -3.53
N LEU A 171 15.56 1.34 -3.55
CA LEU A 171 16.29 0.10 -3.86
C LEU A 171 16.96 0.15 -5.23
N HIS A 172 16.25 0.67 -6.23
CA HIS A 172 16.78 0.78 -7.57
C HIS A 172 17.96 1.78 -7.65
N ARG A 173 17.89 2.88 -6.91
CA ARG A 173 18.87 3.97 -6.99
C ARG A 173 20.07 3.77 -6.08
N TYR A 174 19.86 3.23 -4.86
CA TYR A 174 20.86 3.14 -3.81
C TYR A 174 21.22 1.70 -3.44
N GLY A 175 20.52 0.71 -3.98
CA GLY A 175 20.66 -0.67 -3.55
C GLY A 175 20.11 -0.90 -2.14
N GLY A 176 20.73 -1.81 -1.40
CA GLY A 176 20.36 -2.13 -0.03
C GLY A 176 19.29 -3.19 0.09
N MET A 177 18.69 -3.29 1.27
CA MET A 177 17.68 -4.29 1.58
C MET A 177 16.44 -3.67 2.22
N ALA A 178 15.28 -4.09 1.75
CA ALA A 178 13.99 -3.72 2.32
C ALA A 178 13.26 -4.93 2.91
N PHE A 179 12.56 -4.70 4.03
CA PHE A 179 11.66 -5.65 4.67
C PHE A 179 10.24 -5.08 4.58
N GLY A 180 9.40 -5.68 3.74
CA GLY A 180 7.98 -5.35 3.65
C GLY A 180 7.18 -6.19 4.64
N ILE A 181 6.38 -5.55 5.49
CA ILE A 181 5.51 -6.20 6.46
C ILE A 181 4.11 -5.62 6.28
N GLU A 182 3.18 -6.44 5.86
CA GLU A 182 1.84 -5.99 5.45
C GLU A 182 0.76 -7.00 5.85
N ASP A 183 -0.47 -6.53 6.01
CA ASP A 183 -1.62 -7.35 6.38
C ASP A 183 -2.84 -7.08 5.45
N PRO A 184 -3.04 -7.88 4.42
CA PRO A 184 -2.05 -8.61 3.64
C PRO A 184 -1.31 -7.67 2.66
N PRO A 185 -0.24 -8.11 1.98
CA PRO A 185 0.42 -7.34 0.94
C PRO A 185 -0.53 -6.87 -0.16
N GLU A 186 -0.40 -5.59 -0.54
CA GLU A 186 -1.22 -4.99 -1.61
C GLU A 186 -0.50 -4.94 -2.96
N LEU A 187 0.83 -4.90 -2.95
CA LEU A 187 1.68 -4.90 -4.14
C LEU A 187 2.83 -5.89 -3.98
N PRO A 188 3.26 -6.58 -5.04
CA PRO A 188 4.33 -7.57 -4.99
C PRO A 188 5.69 -6.87 -4.95
N LEU A 189 6.14 -6.51 -3.75
CA LEU A 189 7.45 -5.89 -3.53
C LEU A 189 8.59 -6.90 -3.46
N ASN A 190 8.28 -8.19 -3.22
CA ASN A 190 9.31 -9.21 -3.03
C ASN A 190 10.18 -9.39 -4.28
N GLY A 191 11.51 -9.41 -4.10
CA GLY A 191 12.46 -9.65 -5.18
C GLY A 191 13.45 -8.51 -5.42
N TRP A 192 14.12 -8.57 -6.55
CA TRP A 192 15.14 -7.60 -6.97
C TRP A 192 14.54 -6.34 -7.57
N HIS A 193 15.06 -5.19 -7.14
CA HIS A 193 14.76 -3.86 -7.67
C HIS A 193 16.05 -3.12 -7.94
N GLY A 194 16.57 -3.21 -9.17
CA GLY A 194 17.92 -2.77 -9.48
C GLY A 194 18.96 -3.60 -8.74
N GLU A 195 19.84 -2.96 -7.98
CA GLU A 195 20.85 -3.63 -7.14
C GLU A 195 20.36 -3.91 -5.71
N GLY A 196 19.15 -3.49 -5.35
CA GLY A 196 18.55 -3.72 -4.05
C GLY A 196 17.54 -4.86 -4.05
N TYR A 197 17.28 -5.44 -2.88
CA TYR A 197 16.36 -6.55 -2.70
C TYR A 197 15.31 -6.24 -1.65
N CYS A 198 14.06 -6.61 -1.92
CA CYS A 198 12.97 -6.58 -0.93
C CYS A 198 12.55 -8.00 -0.56
N THR A 199 12.48 -8.29 0.73
CA THR A 199 11.75 -9.46 1.24
C THR A 199 10.44 -8.98 1.82
N GLN A 200 9.34 -9.66 1.48
CA GLN A 200 7.99 -9.26 1.86
C GLN A 200 7.33 -10.36 2.68
N ALA A 201 6.80 -10.01 3.83
CA ALA A 201 6.06 -10.89 4.71
C ALA A 201 4.60 -10.45 4.82
N SER A 202 3.69 -11.42 4.74
CA SER A 202 2.29 -11.22 5.10
C SER A 202 2.11 -11.51 6.57
N VAL A 203 1.54 -10.57 7.31
CA VAL A 203 1.14 -10.75 8.71
C VAL A 203 -0.33 -11.13 8.73
N ALA A 204 -0.60 -12.38 9.04
CA ALA A 204 -1.96 -12.88 9.16
C ALA A 204 -2.20 -13.26 10.62
N GLY A 205 -2.92 -12.45 11.37
CA GLY A 205 -3.24 -12.79 12.75
C GLY A 205 -4.16 -11.77 13.42
N GLU A 206 -5.20 -12.27 14.08
CA GLU A 206 -6.15 -11.42 14.81
C GLU A 206 -5.53 -10.75 16.06
N ASP A 207 -4.39 -11.25 16.54
CA ASP A 207 -3.78 -10.86 17.84
C ASP A 207 -2.62 -9.85 17.73
N GLY A 208 -2.25 -9.37 16.55
CA GLY A 208 -1.12 -8.45 16.36
C GLY A 208 0.27 -9.05 16.72
N LYS A 209 0.35 -10.31 17.13
CA LYS A 209 1.60 -10.98 17.50
C LYS A 209 2.53 -11.18 16.32
N ASP A 210 1.97 -11.46 15.16
CA ASP A 210 2.72 -11.71 13.94
C ASP A 210 3.46 -10.47 13.44
N TRP A 211 2.93 -9.28 13.71
CA TRP A 211 3.63 -8.01 13.46
C TRP A 211 4.93 -7.93 14.25
N VAL A 212 4.86 -8.18 15.56
CA VAL A 212 6.03 -8.11 16.46
C VAL A 212 7.06 -9.16 16.09
N GLU A 213 6.63 -10.36 15.74
CA GLU A 213 7.53 -11.45 15.33
C GLU A 213 8.21 -11.16 13.99
N SER A 214 7.45 -10.74 12.98
CA SER A 214 7.97 -10.37 11.67
C SER A 214 8.99 -9.24 11.76
N MET A 215 8.72 -8.22 12.58
CA MET A 215 9.66 -7.12 12.79
C MET A 215 10.90 -7.55 13.57
N ARG A 216 10.76 -8.42 14.59
CA ARG A 216 11.92 -9.01 15.28
C ARG A 216 12.77 -9.85 14.34
N GLY A 217 12.12 -10.60 13.44
CA GLY A 217 12.78 -11.33 12.36
C GLY A 217 13.61 -10.42 11.48
N ALA A 218 13.02 -9.33 10.96
CA ALA A 218 13.70 -8.34 10.14
C ALA A 218 14.89 -7.70 10.87
N LEU A 219 14.71 -7.28 12.14
CA LEU A 219 15.78 -6.69 12.96
C LEU A 219 16.94 -7.67 13.24
N ARG A 220 16.71 -8.97 13.23
CA ARG A 220 17.75 -10.00 13.43
C ARG A 220 18.40 -10.45 12.14
N SER A 221 17.75 -10.24 11.00
CA SER A 221 18.20 -10.68 9.68
C SER A 221 18.91 -9.59 8.89
N GLN A 222 19.18 -8.43 9.50
CA GLN A 222 19.81 -7.30 8.85
C GLN A 222 21.26 -7.62 8.43
N PRO A 223 21.63 -7.41 7.14
CA PRO A 223 23.01 -7.51 6.71
C PRO A 223 23.87 -6.38 7.29
N VAL A 224 25.13 -6.67 7.57
CA VAL A 224 26.06 -5.66 8.09
C VAL A 224 26.54 -4.74 6.95
N GLY A 225 26.51 -3.43 7.20
CA GLY A 225 27.02 -2.44 6.25
C GLY A 225 26.16 -2.17 5.04
N THR A 226 24.88 -2.53 5.10
CA THR A 226 23.90 -2.34 4.03
C THR A 226 22.85 -1.31 4.45
N ASP A 227 22.43 -0.47 3.52
CA ASP A 227 21.29 0.43 3.73
C ASP A 227 20.02 -0.37 3.95
N LEU A 228 19.31 -0.07 5.03
CA LEU A 228 18.15 -0.85 5.47
C LEU A 228 16.87 -0.02 5.38
N MET A 229 15.86 -0.61 4.77
CA MET A 229 14.51 -0.07 4.75
C MET A 229 13.53 -1.04 5.36
N MET A 230 12.47 -0.48 5.97
CA MET A 230 11.32 -1.26 6.42
C MET A 230 10.06 -0.60 5.88
N TYR A 231 9.28 -1.37 5.15
CA TYR A 231 7.97 -0.93 4.66
C TYR A 231 6.87 -1.55 5.52
N LEU A 232 6.06 -0.69 6.12
CA LEU A 232 4.89 -1.07 6.90
C LEU A 232 3.65 -0.62 6.15
N GLY A 233 2.87 -1.57 5.64
CA GLY A 233 1.75 -1.29 4.75
C GLY A 233 0.79 -0.26 5.32
N GLU A 234 0.38 -0.41 6.58
CA GLU A 234 -0.48 0.54 7.28
C GLU A 234 -0.29 0.46 8.80
N LEU A 235 -0.27 1.62 9.46
CA LEU A 235 -0.29 1.69 10.92
C LEU A 235 -1.75 1.69 11.41
N ARG A 236 -2.17 0.58 12.03
CA ARG A 236 -3.55 0.38 12.49
C ARG A 236 -3.72 0.35 14.01
N ASP A 237 -2.65 0.02 14.72
CA ASP A 237 -2.68 -0.22 16.16
C ASP A 237 -1.42 0.30 16.86
N ALA A 238 -1.43 0.25 18.18
CA ALA A 238 -0.32 0.70 19.01
C ALA A 238 0.97 -0.08 18.72
N SER A 239 0.86 -1.39 18.49
CA SER A 239 2.01 -2.26 18.26
C SER A 239 2.75 -1.88 16.97
N SER A 240 2.04 -1.72 15.86
CA SER A 240 2.61 -1.33 14.57
C SER A 240 3.23 0.07 14.62
N ALA A 241 2.58 1.04 15.31
CA ALA A 241 3.09 2.40 15.43
C ALA A 241 4.37 2.48 16.30
N GLN A 242 4.40 1.81 17.47
CA GLN A 242 5.57 1.75 18.32
C GLN A 242 6.75 1.06 17.65
N MET A 243 6.48 -0.02 16.93
CA MET A 243 7.51 -0.76 16.21
C MET A 243 8.07 0.03 15.03
N ALA A 244 7.25 0.83 14.33
CA ALA A 244 7.72 1.76 13.30
C ALA A 244 8.76 2.73 13.87
N LEU A 245 8.44 3.37 14.99
CA LEU A 245 9.35 4.31 15.67
C LEU A 245 10.62 3.60 16.16
N ARG A 246 10.49 2.40 16.71
CA ARG A 246 11.64 1.60 17.17
C ARG A 246 12.55 1.19 16.01
N ALA A 247 12.02 0.75 14.88
CA ALA A 247 12.81 0.41 13.70
C ALA A 247 13.53 1.64 13.16
N ALA A 248 12.85 2.79 13.08
CA ALA A 248 13.47 4.04 12.65
C ALA A 248 14.61 4.51 13.56
N THR A 249 14.49 4.29 14.88
CA THR A 249 15.55 4.57 15.86
C THR A 249 16.74 3.60 15.71
N ASN A 250 16.50 2.37 15.26
CA ASN A 250 17.51 1.34 15.05
C ASN A 250 18.21 1.44 13.68
N GLY A 251 18.05 2.55 12.95
CA GLY A 251 18.75 2.82 11.71
C GLY A 251 18.04 2.38 10.44
N PHE A 252 16.81 1.85 10.53
CA PHE A 252 16.01 1.60 9.34
C PHE A 252 15.39 2.90 8.82
N LEU A 253 15.38 3.08 7.50
CA LEU A 253 14.44 4.00 6.89
C LEU A 253 13.07 3.32 6.84
N VAL A 254 12.18 3.72 7.74
CA VAL A 254 10.82 3.20 7.79
C VAL A 254 9.94 4.00 6.84
N ILE A 255 9.24 3.31 5.96
CA ILE A 255 8.18 3.85 5.11
C ILE A 255 6.86 3.25 5.57
N CYS A 256 5.89 4.06 5.94
CA CYS A 256 4.59 3.57 6.37
C CYS A 256 3.44 4.38 5.77
N THR A 257 2.23 3.79 5.80
CA THR A 257 1.02 4.53 5.46
C THR A 257 0.10 4.70 6.67
N THR A 258 -0.69 5.77 6.67
CA THR A 258 -1.75 5.99 7.66
C THR A 258 -2.91 6.78 7.06
N PHE A 259 -4.11 6.59 7.60
CA PHE A 259 -5.27 7.40 7.24
C PHE A 259 -5.20 8.76 7.91
N ALA A 260 -5.47 9.80 7.12
CA ALA A 260 -5.52 11.17 7.62
C ALA A 260 -6.35 12.07 6.69
N SER A 261 -6.80 13.21 7.20
CA SER A 261 -7.39 14.30 6.43
C SER A 261 -6.38 15.37 6.03
N ASP A 262 -5.24 15.43 6.73
CA ASP A 262 -4.11 16.34 6.51
C ASP A 262 -2.86 15.82 7.26
N ILE A 263 -1.72 16.50 7.13
CA ILE A 263 -0.46 16.12 7.79
C ILE A 263 -0.59 16.13 9.31
N ILE A 264 -1.25 17.14 9.87
CA ILE A 264 -1.35 17.33 11.34
C ILE A 264 -2.15 16.19 11.94
N SER A 265 -3.34 15.93 11.38
CA SER A 265 -4.22 14.83 11.83
C SER A 265 -3.54 13.46 11.71
N GLY A 266 -2.71 13.27 10.66
CA GLY A 266 -1.95 12.03 10.48
C GLY A 266 -0.85 11.85 11.54
N LEU A 267 -0.09 12.89 11.85
CA LEU A 267 0.92 12.85 12.91
C LEU A 267 0.28 12.69 14.31
N GLU A 268 -0.88 13.34 14.54
CA GLU A 268 -1.65 13.15 15.77
C GLU A 268 -2.16 11.70 15.90
N ALA A 269 -2.68 11.12 14.82
CA ALA A 269 -3.12 9.73 14.81
C ALA A 269 -1.96 8.77 15.12
N MET A 270 -0.79 8.98 14.53
CA MET A 270 0.41 8.20 14.81
C MET A 270 0.84 8.29 16.29
N LEU A 271 0.85 9.50 16.87
CA LEU A 271 1.18 9.69 18.28
C LEU A 271 0.13 9.11 19.21
N ASN A 272 -1.14 9.19 18.84
CA ASN A 272 -2.22 8.58 19.64
C ASN A 272 -2.13 7.05 19.62
N LEU A 273 -1.74 6.44 18.49
CA LEU A 273 -1.49 5.00 18.38
C LEU A 273 -0.24 4.58 19.15
N ALA A 274 0.89 5.25 18.95
CA ALA A 274 2.14 4.90 19.59
C ALA A 274 2.17 5.19 21.10
N GLY A 275 1.42 6.18 21.55
CA GLY A 275 1.49 6.80 22.87
C GLY A 275 2.19 8.14 22.79
N ARG A 276 1.64 9.16 23.47
CA ARG A 276 2.18 10.55 23.43
C ARG A 276 3.57 10.67 24.02
N GLU A 277 3.99 9.76 24.86
CA GLU A 277 5.35 9.61 25.39
C GLU A 277 6.39 9.36 24.29
N HIS A 278 5.98 8.89 23.10
CA HIS A 278 6.84 8.69 21.95
C HIS A 278 7.05 9.96 21.10
N ALA A 279 6.55 11.14 21.52
CA ALA A 279 6.69 12.39 20.77
C ALA A 279 8.16 12.77 20.52
N ASP A 280 9.04 12.54 21.51
CA ASP A 280 10.47 12.75 21.35
C ASP A 280 11.08 11.79 20.32
N THR A 281 10.70 10.54 20.35
CA THR A 281 11.14 9.53 19.36
C THR A 281 10.68 9.90 17.94
N LEU A 282 9.43 10.34 17.78
CA LEU A 282 8.92 10.81 16.49
C LEU A 282 9.69 12.03 16.00
N ALA A 283 10.00 12.99 16.89
CA ALA A 283 10.80 14.17 16.55
C ALA A 283 12.22 13.85 16.07
N HIS A 284 12.82 12.78 16.61
CA HIS A 284 14.14 12.31 16.20
C HIS A 284 14.11 11.55 14.86
N THR A 285 13.05 10.82 14.60
CA THR A 285 12.98 9.87 13.48
C THR A 285 12.28 10.43 12.25
N LEU A 286 11.32 11.34 12.39
CA LEU A 286 10.58 11.88 11.24
C LEU A 286 11.55 12.56 10.26
N ARG A 287 11.46 12.16 9.00
CA ARG A 287 12.15 12.78 7.86
C ARG A 287 11.17 13.52 6.97
N VAL A 288 10.12 12.83 6.55
CA VAL A 288 9.09 13.42 5.69
C VAL A 288 7.71 12.87 6.10
N ALA A 289 6.76 13.77 6.30
CA ALA A 289 5.33 13.44 6.26
C ALA A 289 4.78 13.92 4.92
N VAL A 290 4.12 13.01 4.21
CA VAL A 290 3.50 13.25 2.90
C VAL A 290 1.99 13.11 3.07
N TYR A 291 1.24 14.15 2.75
CA TYR A 291 -0.21 14.03 2.59
C TYR A 291 -0.56 14.10 1.12
N GLN A 292 -1.41 13.18 0.67
CA GLN A 292 -1.81 13.13 -0.73
C GLN A 292 -3.31 12.97 -0.94
N THR A 293 -3.78 13.61 -2.01
CA THR A 293 -5.14 13.47 -2.51
C THR A 293 -5.08 13.14 -4.00
N LEU A 294 -5.77 12.07 -4.38
CA LEU A 294 -5.90 11.68 -5.78
C LEU A 294 -7.16 12.31 -6.35
N LEU A 295 -7.03 13.01 -7.49
CA LEU A 295 -8.12 13.59 -8.28
C LEU A 295 -8.19 12.87 -9.63
N PRO A 296 -8.83 11.67 -9.70
CA PRO A 296 -8.81 10.85 -10.92
C PRO A 296 -9.45 11.55 -12.13
N ALA A 297 -10.51 12.33 -11.91
CA ALA A 297 -11.19 13.08 -12.96
C ALA A 297 -10.31 14.16 -13.60
N GLU A 298 -9.33 14.68 -12.84
CA GLU A 298 -8.38 15.70 -13.31
C GLU A 298 -7.04 15.09 -13.76
N GLY A 299 -6.85 13.78 -13.58
CA GLY A 299 -5.59 13.11 -13.86
C GLY A 299 -4.44 13.62 -12.96
N ARG A 300 -4.72 14.00 -11.70
CA ARG A 300 -3.77 14.69 -10.83
C ARG A 300 -3.62 14.02 -9.46
N LEU A 301 -2.38 14.02 -8.98
CA LEU A 301 -2.01 13.74 -7.59
C LEU A 301 -1.62 15.05 -6.92
N LEU A 302 -2.39 15.47 -5.92
CA LEU A 302 -2.02 16.59 -5.06
C LEU A 302 -1.19 16.07 -3.90
N VAL A 303 -0.06 16.74 -3.63
CA VAL A 303 0.89 16.35 -2.59
C VAL A 303 1.25 17.57 -1.76
N ASP A 304 1.16 17.44 -0.46
CA ASP A 304 1.74 18.35 0.53
C ASP A 304 2.79 17.58 1.35
N THR A 305 3.90 18.21 1.67
CA THR A 305 4.97 17.60 2.47
C THR A 305 5.34 18.46 3.68
N LEU A 306 5.78 17.80 4.73
CA LEU A 306 6.45 18.40 5.88
C LEU A 306 7.76 17.64 6.09
N THR A 307 8.89 18.32 5.92
CA THR A 307 10.23 17.77 6.15
C THR A 307 10.74 18.14 7.54
N SER A 308 11.56 17.25 8.11
CA SER A 308 12.17 17.46 9.43
C SER A 308 13.65 17.06 9.42
N ASP A 309 14.51 17.96 9.86
CA ASP A 309 15.96 17.75 10.03
C ASP A 309 16.30 17.21 11.44
N GLY A 310 15.33 16.60 12.10
CA GLY A 310 15.51 15.98 13.41
C GLY A 310 15.02 16.83 14.58
N PRO A 311 15.40 16.47 15.82
CA PRO A 311 14.76 16.97 17.03
C PRO A 311 14.99 18.44 17.34
N THR A 312 16.06 19.03 16.80
CA THR A 312 16.40 20.46 16.97
C THR A 312 15.78 21.35 15.90
N SER A 313 15.24 20.77 14.83
CA SER A 313 14.50 21.50 13.81
C SER A 313 13.21 22.09 14.40
N ARG A 314 12.65 23.09 13.72
CA ARG A 314 11.39 23.70 14.13
C ARG A 314 10.25 22.67 14.22
N VAL A 315 10.19 21.74 13.25
CA VAL A 315 9.26 20.60 13.28
C VAL A 315 9.50 19.72 14.51
N GLY A 316 10.76 19.32 14.75
CA GLY A 316 11.10 18.47 15.90
C GLY A 316 10.77 19.12 17.24
N VAL A 317 11.00 20.42 17.40
CA VAL A 317 10.62 21.16 18.62
C VAL A 317 9.11 21.19 18.82
N ILE A 318 8.33 21.39 17.76
CA ILE A 318 6.86 21.40 17.83
C ILE A 318 6.35 19.98 18.17
N LEU A 319 6.87 18.93 17.54
CA LEU A 319 6.49 17.56 17.86
C LEU A 319 6.69 17.21 19.33
N ARG A 320 7.84 17.60 19.90
CA ARG A 320 8.14 17.40 21.33
C ARG A 320 7.24 18.19 22.26
N SER A 321 6.78 19.37 21.83
CA SER A 321 5.87 20.19 22.65
C SER A 321 4.48 19.59 22.80
N GLY A 322 4.09 18.67 21.89
CA GLY A 322 2.77 18.04 21.87
C GLY A 322 1.66 18.92 21.29
N ASP A 323 1.92 20.19 20.98
CA ASP A 323 0.95 21.09 20.32
C ASP A 323 1.17 21.10 18.81
N LEU A 324 0.67 20.06 18.14
CA LEU A 324 0.88 19.84 16.71
C LEU A 324 0.18 20.88 15.82
N ARG A 325 -0.80 21.61 16.32
CA ARG A 325 -1.45 22.69 15.55
C ARG A 325 -0.47 23.77 15.11
N ARG A 326 0.61 23.97 15.86
CA ARG A 326 1.71 24.87 15.48
C ARG A 326 2.47 24.46 14.22
N LEU A 327 2.30 23.22 13.75
CA LEU A 327 2.85 22.77 12.46
C LEU A 327 2.17 23.44 11.25
N GLU A 328 0.96 24.01 11.41
CA GLU A 328 0.26 24.66 10.30
C GLU A 328 1.09 25.77 9.66
N ASP A 329 1.72 26.63 10.48
CA ASP A 329 2.59 27.69 9.98
C ASP A 329 3.85 27.15 9.31
N GLU A 330 4.41 26.07 9.85
CA GLU A 330 5.59 25.42 9.28
C GLU A 330 5.28 24.73 7.94
N ILE A 331 4.17 24.02 7.84
CA ILE A 331 3.68 23.42 6.59
C ILE A 331 3.49 24.50 5.54
N ARG A 332 2.85 25.60 5.90
CA ARG A 332 2.63 26.74 5.00
C ARG A 332 3.96 27.35 4.53
N TYR A 333 4.90 27.53 5.44
CA TYR A 333 6.24 28.03 5.14
C TYR A 333 6.99 27.12 4.18
N GLN A 334 7.06 25.81 4.45
CA GLN A 334 7.73 24.85 3.59
C GLN A 334 7.06 24.74 2.22
N LYS A 335 5.73 24.79 2.16
CA LYS A 335 4.98 24.82 0.89
C LYS A 335 5.34 26.02 0.02
N HIS A 336 5.52 27.20 0.60
CA HIS A 336 5.99 28.39 -0.11
C HIS A 336 7.42 28.23 -0.63
N GLN A 337 8.32 27.61 0.17
CA GLN A 337 9.69 27.34 -0.26
C GLN A 337 9.72 26.37 -1.47
N VAL A 338 8.95 25.27 -1.39
CA VAL A 338 8.81 24.30 -2.48
C VAL A 338 8.28 24.98 -3.76
N ALA A 339 7.26 25.81 -3.66
CA ALA A 339 6.70 26.54 -4.81
C ALA A 339 7.72 27.49 -5.43
N ALA A 340 8.48 28.24 -4.62
CA ALA A 340 9.53 29.15 -5.09
C ALA A 340 10.67 28.40 -5.79
N GLU A 341 11.09 27.24 -5.25
CA GLU A 341 12.13 26.41 -5.84
C GLU A 341 11.68 25.79 -7.16
N PHE A 342 10.47 25.27 -7.21
CA PHE A 342 9.87 24.75 -8.46
C PHE A 342 9.82 25.81 -9.56
N ALA A 343 9.43 27.03 -9.22
CA ALA A 343 9.42 28.16 -10.18
C ALA A 343 10.84 28.49 -10.69
N ARG A 344 11.86 28.45 -9.83
CA ARG A 344 13.27 28.64 -10.22
C ARG A 344 13.75 27.53 -11.17
N MET A 345 13.42 26.27 -10.87
CA MET A 345 13.78 25.13 -11.73
C MET A 345 13.14 25.24 -13.10
N GLN A 346 11.86 25.63 -13.18
CA GLN A 346 11.18 25.83 -14.46
C GLN A 346 11.81 26.99 -15.27
N ALA A 347 12.13 28.10 -14.61
CA ALA A 347 12.79 29.23 -15.27
C ALA A 347 14.19 28.88 -15.79
N ALA A 348 14.95 28.06 -15.05
CA ALA A 348 16.26 27.55 -15.48
C ALA A 348 16.12 26.64 -16.70
N ARG A 349 15.17 25.71 -16.72
CA ARG A 349 14.89 24.85 -17.89
C ARG A 349 14.48 25.63 -19.13
N ALA A 350 13.63 26.65 -18.96
CA ALA A 350 13.20 27.51 -20.09
C ALA A 350 14.33 28.38 -20.66
N ARG A 351 15.41 28.65 -19.91
CA ARG A 351 16.59 29.36 -20.37
C ARG A 351 17.62 28.44 -21.07
N ALA A 352 17.54 27.13 -20.80
CA ALA A 352 18.45 26.12 -21.37
C ALA A 352 17.91 25.45 -22.65
N ALA A 353 16.62 25.62 -22.93
CA ALA A 353 15.93 25.21 -24.16
C ALA A 353 15.92 26.35 -25.20
#